data_7677f91a5594ee182fea0055debda4e3
#
_entry.id   7677f91a5594ee182fea0055debda4e3
#
_cell.length_a   1.000
_cell.length_b   1.000
_cell.length_c   1.000
_cell.angle_alpha   90.00
_cell.angle_beta   90.00
_cell.angle_gamma   90.00
#
_symmetry.space_group_name_H-M   'P 1'
#
loop_
_entity.id
_entity.type
_entity.pdbx_description
1 polymer ?
#
loop_
_entity_poly.entity_id
_entity_poly.type
_entity_poly.pdbx_seq_one_letter_code
_entity_poly.pdbx_strand_id
1 'polypeptide(L)'
;MSLEKIAEHIEKETDIKVKKIIIEAQLKANESNKETDKNVSEILKEAQAKKEILTEEKETIENAKIHVEKDQIIKKAVSEAFKDSMNNLYSSEEEFSKTQEYSKLMTILIKEAKKRIGEDAILFMNKEDLQVFGKKEKNAKLTKKNMFGVYAESSDGKFSIDLSLKKTIESLEEKIAKKIIQKLGA
;
A
#
# COMPACT_ATOMS: atom_id res chain seq x y z
N MET A 1 -43.30 52.56 81.20
CA MET A 1 -43.52 51.73 80.00
C MET A 1 -44.17 50.46 80.39
N SER A 2 -45.31 50.05 79.81
CA SER A 2 -45.96 48.81 80.21
C SER A 2 -45.22 47.59 79.62
N LEU A 3 -45.18 46.45 80.35
CA LEU A 3 -44.60 45.17 79.91
C LEU A 3 -45.04 44.74 78.48
N GLU A 4 -46.30 45.06 78.13
CA GLU A 4 -46.90 44.76 76.83
C GLU A 4 -46.17 45.50 75.65
N LYS A 5 -45.81 46.78 75.86
CA LYS A 5 -45.06 47.56 74.83
C LYS A 5 -43.62 47.03 74.60
N ILE A 6 -43.03 46.49 75.65
CA ILE A 6 -41.67 45.88 75.52
C ILE A 6 -41.79 44.52 74.83
N ALA A 7 -42.81 43.73 75.10
CA ALA A 7 -43.07 42.45 74.41
C ALA A 7 -43.33 42.67 72.92
N GLU A 8 -44.17 43.64 72.55
CA GLU A 8 -44.46 43.99 71.15
C GLU A 8 -43.26 44.53 70.41
N HIS A 9 -42.38 45.25 71.12
CA HIS A 9 -41.13 45.75 70.46
C HIS A 9 -40.14 44.57 70.18
N ILE A 10 -39.98 43.63 71.14
CA ILE A 10 -39.15 42.44 70.96
C ILE A 10 -39.69 41.56 69.83
N GLU A 11 -40.99 41.37 69.70
CA GLU A 11 -41.62 40.60 68.71
C GLU A 11 -41.34 41.21 67.32
N LYS A 12 -41.54 42.55 67.17
CA LYS A 12 -41.23 43.25 65.90
C LYS A 12 -39.76 43.21 65.55
N GLU A 13 -38.83 43.35 66.50
CA GLU A 13 -37.41 43.24 66.25
C GLU A 13 -37.04 41.82 65.82
N THR A 14 -37.64 40.82 66.46
CA THR A 14 -37.43 39.39 66.10
C THR A 14 -37.91 39.09 64.69
N ASP A 15 -39.10 39.53 64.34
CA ASP A 15 -39.65 39.37 63.00
C ASP A 15 -38.78 40.03 61.91
N ILE A 16 -38.25 41.23 62.19
CA ILE A 16 -37.32 41.87 61.26
C ILE A 16 -36.03 41.06 61.09
N LYS A 17 -35.48 40.54 62.19
CA LYS A 17 -34.27 39.68 62.17
C LYS A 17 -34.52 38.40 61.40
N VAL A 18 -35.66 37.72 61.64
CA VAL A 18 -36.06 36.50 60.93
C VAL A 18 -36.18 36.76 59.44
N LYS A 19 -36.90 37.82 59.04
CA LYS A 19 -37.04 38.19 57.64
C LYS A 19 -35.69 38.47 56.98
N LYS A 20 -34.79 39.16 57.66
CA LYS A 20 -33.45 39.46 57.16
C LYS A 20 -32.64 38.17 56.93
N ILE A 21 -32.66 37.21 57.87
CA ILE A 21 -31.98 35.90 57.77
C ILE A 21 -32.53 35.11 56.56
N ILE A 22 -33.88 35.10 56.39
CA ILE A 22 -34.52 34.41 55.27
C ILE A 22 -34.08 35.03 53.90
N ILE A 23 -34.06 36.35 53.80
CA ILE A 23 -33.65 37.05 52.60
C ILE A 23 -32.17 36.77 52.29
N GLU A 24 -31.28 36.85 53.29
CA GLU A 24 -29.87 36.53 53.13
C GLU A 24 -29.64 35.07 52.71
N ALA A 25 -30.37 34.12 53.29
CA ALA A 25 -30.33 32.73 52.88
C ALA A 25 -30.80 32.49 51.45
N GLN A 26 -31.87 33.15 51.05
CA GLN A 26 -32.40 33.11 49.67
C GLN A 26 -31.42 33.69 48.65
N LEU A 27 -30.75 34.82 48.98
CA LEU A 27 -29.74 35.44 48.13
C LEU A 27 -28.54 34.46 47.95
N LYS A 28 -28.02 33.89 49.03
CA LYS A 28 -26.93 32.92 48.97
C LYS A 28 -27.31 31.66 48.19
N ALA A 29 -28.50 31.15 48.35
CA ALA A 29 -28.99 30.01 47.57
C ALA A 29 -29.08 30.34 46.07
N ASN A 30 -29.58 31.52 45.73
CA ASN A 30 -29.64 31.99 44.31
C ASN A 30 -28.26 32.21 43.68
N GLU A 31 -27.32 32.74 44.48
CA GLU A 31 -25.93 32.91 44.00
C GLU A 31 -25.28 31.52 43.75
N SER A 32 -25.41 30.58 44.71
CA SER A 32 -24.89 29.22 44.55
C SER A 32 -25.52 28.49 43.36
N ASN A 33 -26.83 28.65 43.13
CA ASN A 33 -27.49 28.06 41.96
C ASN A 33 -26.95 28.67 40.64
N LYS A 34 -26.79 29.99 40.56
CA LYS A 34 -26.22 30.66 39.38
C LYS A 34 -24.81 30.20 39.10
N GLU A 35 -23.97 30.05 40.11
CA GLU A 35 -22.61 29.55 39.97
C GLU A 35 -22.60 28.09 39.48
N THR A 36 -23.47 27.25 40.03
CA THR A 36 -23.65 25.86 39.62
C THR A 36 -24.09 25.77 38.15
N ASP A 37 -25.10 26.55 37.75
CA ASP A 37 -25.59 26.59 36.36
C ASP A 37 -24.48 27.01 35.40
N LYS A 38 -23.67 27.99 35.78
CA LYS A 38 -22.51 28.43 34.99
C LYS A 38 -21.49 27.31 34.84
N ASN A 39 -21.12 26.65 35.94
CA ASN A 39 -20.16 25.54 35.92
C ASN A 39 -20.65 24.36 35.07
N VAL A 40 -21.95 24.02 35.18
CA VAL A 40 -22.57 22.98 34.36
C VAL A 40 -22.53 23.36 32.88
N SER A 41 -22.84 24.62 32.55
CA SER A 41 -22.77 25.11 31.16
C SER A 41 -21.34 25.05 30.57
N GLU A 42 -20.33 25.38 31.36
CA GLU A 42 -18.91 25.31 30.98
C GLU A 42 -18.50 23.85 30.74
N ILE A 43 -18.82 22.94 31.65
CA ILE A 43 -18.52 21.50 31.52
C ILE A 43 -19.17 20.90 30.27
N LEU A 44 -20.43 21.27 29.99
CA LEU A 44 -21.13 20.80 28.80
C LEU A 44 -20.48 21.31 27.50
N LYS A 45 -20.05 22.58 27.47
CA LYS A 45 -19.33 23.14 26.32
C LYS A 45 -17.99 22.43 26.09
N GLU A 46 -17.24 22.20 27.15
CA GLU A 46 -15.96 21.47 27.05
C GLU A 46 -16.17 20.02 26.60
N ALA A 47 -17.19 19.34 27.12
CA ALA A 47 -17.51 17.98 26.71
C ALA A 47 -17.91 17.91 25.22
N GLN A 48 -18.66 18.90 24.75
CA GLN A 48 -19.07 18.96 23.37
C GLN A 48 -17.89 19.23 22.44
N ALA A 49 -17.01 20.18 22.78
CA ALA A 49 -15.79 20.46 22.03
C ALA A 49 -14.86 19.21 21.95
N LYS A 50 -14.68 18.53 23.08
CA LYS A 50 -13.91 17.26 23.09
C LYS A 50 -14.54 16.19 22.22
N LYS A 51 -15.86 16.05 22.25
CA LYS A 51 -16.58 15.10 21.38
C LYS A 51 -16.33 15.39 19.90
N GLU A 52 -16.41 16.66 19.48
CA GLU A 52 -16.17 17.07 18.09
C GLU A 52 -14.74 16.69 17.65
N ILE A 53 -13.72 17.05 18.44
CA ILE A 53 -12.32 16.71 18.17
C ILE A 53 -12.13 15.19 18.03
N LEU A 54 -12.64 14.41 18.99
CA LEU A 54 -12.53 12.94 18.95
C LEU A 54 -13.26 12.31 17.75
N THR A 55 -14.35 12.92 17.31
CA THR A 55 -15.08 12.45 16.11
C THR A 55 -14.26 12.69 14.85
N GLU A 56 -13.70 13.89 14.69
CA GLU A 56 -12.82 14.24 13.55
C GLU A 56 -11.56 13.37 13.51
N GLU A 57 -10.92 13.16 14.65
CA GLU A 57 -9.76 12.27 14.76
C GLU A 57 -10.11 10.84 14.34
N LYS A 58 -11.24 10.32 14.81
CA LYS A 58 -11.70 8.98 14.46
C LYS A 58 -11.98 8.84 12.96
N GLU A 59 -12.69 9.80 12.38
CA GLU A 59 -12.96 9.82 10.93
C GLU A 59 -11.67 9.87 10.12
N THR A 60 -10.69 10.68 10.55
CA THR A 60 -9.39 10.77 9.90
C THR A 60 -8.65 9.43 9.94
N ILE A 61 -8.63 8.75 11.09
CA ILE A 61 -7.99 7.44 11.25
C ILE A 61 -8.70 6.38 10.40
N GLU A 62 -10.03 6.35 10.40
CA GLU A 62 -10.80 5.39 9.60
C GLU A 62 -10.58 5.59 8.10
N ASN A 63 -10.58 6.83 7.62
CA ASN A 63 -10.27 7.14 6.22
C ASN A 63 -8.84 6.72 5.84
N ALA A 64 -7.87 6.98 6.70
CA ALA A 64 -6.49 6.53 6.48
C ALA A 64 -6.38 5.01 6.38
N LYS A 65 -7.09 4.25 7.24
CA LYS A 65 -7.16 2.78 7.15
C LYS A 65 -7.76 2.30 5.84
N ILE A 66 -8.87 2.89 5.42
CA ILE A 66 -9.52 2.54 4.15
C ILE A 66 -8.57 2.76 2.97
N HIS A 67 -7.81 3.86 2.96
CA HIS A 67 -6.81 4.11 1.91
C HIS A 67 -5.71 3.05 1.91
N VAL A 68 -5.17 2.69 3.08
CA VAL A 68 -4.13 1.65 3.19
C VAL A 68 -4.66 0.29 2.73
N GLU A 69 -5.86 -0.10 3.14
CA GLU A 69 -6.49 -1.36 2.73
C GLU A 69 -6.73 -1.40 1.21
N LYS A 70 -7.25 -0.31 0.64
CA LYS A 70 -7.42 -0.17 -0.81
C LYS A 70 -6.10 -0.38 -1.56
N ASP A 71 -5.04 0.29 -1.11
CA ASP A 71 -3.72 0.17 -1.73
C ASP A 71 -3.15 -1.24 -1.62
N GLN A 72 -3.38 -1.93 -0.49
CA GLN A 72 -2.98 -3.32 -0.31
C GLN A 72 -3.73 -4.26 -1.26
N ILE A 73 -5.03 -4.08 -1.42
CA ILE A 73 -5.85 -4.87 -2.35
C ILE A 73 -5.36 -4.69 -3.79
N ILE A 74 -5.12 -3.44 -4.20
CA ILE A 74 -4.60 -3.14 -5.55
C ILE A 74 -3.23 -3.77 -5.77
N LYS A 75 -2.29 -3.59 -4.83
CA LYS A 75 -0.95 -4.18 -4.90
C LYS A 75 -0.99 -5.70 -4.98
N LYS A 76 -1.86 -6.34 -4.22
CA LYS A 76 -2.05 -7.80 -4.25
C LYS A 76 -2.57 -8.25 -5.61
N ALA A 77 -3.61 -7.62 -6.12
CA ALA A 77 -4.18 -7.94 -7.44
C ALA A 77 -3.17 -7.75 -8.57
N VAL A 78 -2.38 -6.67 -8.56
CA VAL A 78 -1.29 -6.43 -9.52
C VAL A 78 -0.23 -7.52 -9.44
N SER A 79 0.17 -7.91 -8.22
CA SER A 79 1.18 -8.95 -8.00
C SER A 79 0.71 -10.31 -8.49
N GLU A 80 -0.54 -10.67 -8.24
CA GLU A 80 -1.15 -11.91 -8.73
C GLU A 80 -1.24 -11.93 -10.26
N ALA A 81 -1.75 -10.86 -10.87
CA ALA A 81 -1.82 -10.74 -12.32
C ALA A 81 -0.44 -10.80 -13.00
N PHE A 82 0.58 -10.20 -12.37
CA PHE A 82 1.96 -10.29 -12.85
C PHE A 82 2.47 -11.73 -12.78
N LYS A 83 2.30 -12.40 -11.63
CA LYS A 83 2.73 -13.79 -11.43
C LYS A 83 2.06 -14.74 -12.41
N ASP A 84 0.76 -14.60 -12.64
CA ASP A 84 0.02 -15.41 -13.59
C ASP A 84 0.49 -15.17 -15.03
N SER A 85 0.73 -13.91 -15.39
CA SER A 85 1.28 -13.55 -16.70
C SER A 85 2.67 -14.16 -16.94
N MET A 86 3.54 -14.13 -15.93
CA MET A 86 4.87 -14.74 -16.01
C MET A 86 4.80 -16.26 -16.11
N ASN A 87 3.95 -16.90 -15.32
CA ASN A 87 3.72 -18.35 -15.40
C ASN A 87 3.21 -18.76 -16.79
N ASN A 88 2.29 -18.01 -17.36
CA ASN A 88 1.78 -18.26 -18.72
C ASN A 88 2.88 -18.10 -19.77
N LEU A 89 3.75 -17.10 -19.63
CA LEU A 89 4.89 -16.91 -20.54
C LEU A 89 5.86 -18.10 -20.47
N TYR A 90 6.21 -18.56 -19.27
CA TYR A 90 7.08 -19.72 -19.11
C TYR A 90 6.44 -21.04 -19.59
N SER A 91 5.16 -21.25 -19.40
CA SER A 91 4.47 -22.45 -19.86
C SER A 91 4.27 -22.46 -21.40
N SER A 92 4.28 -21.31 -22.04
CA SER A 92 4.12 -21.19 -23.49
C SER A 92 5.44 -21.21 -24.28
N GLU A 93 6.60 -21.41 -23.64
CA GLU A 93 7.91 -21.41 -24.31
C GLU A 93 7.99 -22.42 -25.45
N GLU A 94 7.47 -23.64 -25.28
CA GLU A 94 7.47 -24.70 -26.28
C GLU A 94 6.57 -24.35 -27.48
N GLU A 95 5.40 -23.79 -27.24
CA GLU A 95 4.50 -23.34 -28.33
C GLU A 95 5.11 -22.18 -29.10
N PHE A 96 5.68 -21.23 -28.39
CA PHE A 96 6.35 -20.10 -28.98
C PHE A 96 7.55 -20.54 -29.85
N SER A 97 8.30 -21.56 -29.42
CA SER A 97 9.46 -22.05 -30.17
C SER A 97 9.12 -22.54 -31.59
N LYS A 98 7.86 -22.89 -31.86
CA LYS A 98 7.36 -23.35 -33.15
C LYS A 98 6.92 -22.20 -34.07
N THR A 99 7.00 -20.94 -33.63
CA THR A 99 6.54 -19.77 -34.39
C THR A 99 7.62 -19.15 -35.26
N GLN A 100 7.18 -18.35 -36.23
CA GLN A 100 8.10 -17.57 -37.08
C GLN A 100 8.80 -16.45 -36.30
N GLU A 101 8.12 -15.90 -35.27
CA GLU A 101 8.65 -14.88 -34.36
C GLU A 101 9.83 -15.41 -33.55
N TYR A 102 9.77 -16.66 -33.09
CA TYR A 102 10.88 -17.32 -32.43
C TYR A 102 12.10 -17.43 -33.36
N SER A 103 11.89 -17.81 -34.62
CA SER A 103 12.97 -17.90 -35.60
C SER A 103 13.69 -16.56 -35.81
N LYS A 104 12.92 -15.46 -35.82
CA LYS A 104 13.49 -14.10 -35.89
C LYS A 104 14.29 -13.77 -34.62
N LEU A 105 13.71 -14.09 -33.44
CA LEU A 105 14.34 -13.91 -32.16
C LEU A 105 15.66 -14.67 -32.09
N MET A 106 15.69 -15.96 -32.45
CA MET A 106 16.89 -16.78 -32.48
C MET A 106 18.02 -16.16 -33.32
N THR A 107 17.66 -15.61 -34.47
CA THR A 107 18.65 -14.91 -35.35
C THR A 107 19.25 -13.70 -34.63
N ILE A 108 18.45 -12.97 -33.85
CA ILE A 108 18.92 -11.82 -33.04
C ILE A 108 19.80 -12.29 -31.91
N LEU A 109 19.38 -13.35 -31.15
CA LEU A 109 20.13 -13.89 -30.02
C LEU A 109 21.50 -14.43 -30.45
N ILE A 110 21.58 -15.13 -31.58
CA ILE A 110 22.84 -15.61 -32.14
C ILE A 110 23.78 -14.44 -32.50
N LYS A 111 23.26 -13.40 -33.13
CA LYS A 111 24.05 -12.19 -33.44
C LYS A 111 24.53 -11.48 -32.19
N GLU A 112 23.67 -11.37 -31.20
CA GLU A 112 24.01 -10.74 -29.92
C GLU A 112 25.05 -11.56 -29.13
N ALA A 113 24.94 -12.89 -29.14
CA ALA A 113 25.93 -13.78 -28.55
C ALA A 113 27.33 -13.57 -29.20
N LYS A 114 27.40 -13.56 -30.50
CA LYS A 114 28.66 -13.30 -31.24
C LYS A 114 29.21 -11.91 -30.98
N LYS A 115 28.35 -10.91 -30.93
CA LYS A 115 28.78 -9.53 -30.67
C LYS A 115 29.41 -9.38 -29.30
N ARG A 116 28.90 -10.11 -28.28
CA ARG A 116 29.36 -10.00 -26.88
C ARG A 116 30.53 -10.91 -26.56
N ILE A 117 30.55 -12.10 -27.12
CA ILE A 117 31.58 -13.11 -26.83
C ILE A 117 32.70 -13.13 -27.88
N GLY A 118 32.35 -12.90 -29.17
CA GLY A 118 33.24 -12.96 -30.32
C GLY A 118 32.66 -13.84 -31.42
N GLU A 119 33.15 -13.66 -32.65
CA GLU A 119 32.67 -14.43 -33.82
C GLU A 119 33.02 -15.95 -33.72
N ASP A 120 33.97 -16.31 -32.91
CA ASP A 120 34.40 -17.69 -32.62
C ASP A 120 33.67 -18.33 -31.43
N ALA A 121 32.64 -17.64 -30.88
CA ALA A 121 31.85 -18.14 -29.78
C ALA A 121 31.26 -19.53 -30.08
N ILE A 122 31.30 -20.40 -29.07
CA ILE A 122 30.66 -21.72 -29.08
C ILE A 122 29.20 -21.51 -28.67
N LEU A 123 28.28 -21.83 -29.56
CA LEU A 123 26.85 -21.65 -29.35
C LEU A 123 26.20 -22.95 -28.95
N PHE A 124 25.57 -23.01 -27.79
CA PHE A 124 24.83 -24.18 -27.30
C PHE A 124 23.33 -23.94 -27.49
N MET A 125 22.67 -24.89 -28.13
CA MET A 125 21.24 -24.88 -28.47
C MET A 125 20.62 -26.23 -28.17
N ASN A 126 19.30 -26.28 -28.06
CA ASN A 126 18.57 -27.55 -27.99
C ASN A 126 18.63 -28.27 -29.35
N LYS A 127 18.13 -29.50 -29.39
CA LYS A 127 18.21 -30.34 -30.59
C LYS A 127 17.48 -29.75 -31.79
N GLU A 128 16.30 -29.15 -31.57
CA GLU A 128 15.46 -28.58 -32.62
C GLU A 128 16.10 -27.32 -33.19
N ASP A 129 16.52 -26.41 -32.33
CA ASP A 129 17.20 -25.17 -32.72
C ASP A 129 18.53 -25.46 -33.43
N LEU A 130 19.26 -26.45 -32.96
CA LEU A 130 20.52 -26.85 -33.62
C LEU A 130 20.29 -27.40 -35.03
N GLN A 131 19.19 -28.11 -35.29
CA GLN A 131 18.86 -28.59 -36.65
C GLN A 131 18.52 -27.45 -37.62
N VAL A 132 17.87 -26.40 -37.11
CA VAL A 132 17.42 -25.26 -37.92
C VAL A 132 18.52 -24.22 -38.08
N PHE A 133 19.16 -23.80 -37.01
CA PHE A 133 20.09 -22.68 -36.99
C PHE A 133 21.56 -23.14 -36.98
N GLY A 134 21.87 -24.28 -36.41
CA GLY A 134 23.25 -24.79 -36.26
C GLY A 134 23.95 -25.06 -37.59
N LYS A 135 23.20 -25.36 -38.67
CA LYS A 135 23.77 -25.58 -39.98
C LYS A 135 24.52 -24.37 -40.56
N LYS A 136 24.17 -23.15 -40.11
CA LYS A 136 24.76 -21.90 -40.53
C LYS A 136 25.90 -21.44 -39.60
N GLU A 137 26.06 -22.12 -38.46
CA GLU A 137 26.98 -21.73 -37.41
C GLU A 137 28.05 -22.80 -37.21
N LYS A 138 29.33 -22.46 -37.51
CA LYS A 138 30.45 -23.41 -37.47
C LYS A 138 30.69 -24.00 -36.09
N ASN A 139 30.41 -23.26 -35.02
CA ASN A 139 30.71 -23.61 -33.64
C ASN A 139 29.44 -23.92 -32.82
N ALA A 140 28.33 -24.34 -33.46
CA ALA A 140 27.14 -24.72 -32.76
C ALA A 140 27.21 -26.13 -32.18
N LYS A 141 26.81 -26.30 -30.93
CA LYS A 141 26.80 -27.57 -30.18
C LYS A 141 25.46 -27.83 -29.52
N LEU A 142 25.17 -29.12 -29.31
CA LEU A 142 23.99 -29.52 -28.54
C LEU A 142 24.17 -29.18 -27.07
N THR A 143 23.21 -28.48 -26.47
CA THR A 143 23.19 -28.31 -25.00
C THR A 143 22.70 -29.55 -24.31
N LYS A 144 23.20 -29.77 -23.07
CA LYS A 144 22.66 -30.81 -22.16
C LYS A 144 21.46 -30.33 -21.37
N LYS A 145 21.17 -29.02 -21.40
CA LYS A 145 20.06 -28.40 -20.69
C LYS A 145 18.82 -28.38 -21.58
N ASN A 146 17.66 -28.66 -21.04
CA ASN A 146 16.40 -28.42 -21.74
C ASN A 146 16.12 -26.92 -21.72
N MET A 147 16.44 -26.21 -22.80
CA MET A 147 16.30 -24.77 -22.91
C MET A 147 15.95 -24.37 -24.35
N PHE A 148 15.18 -23.33 -24.49
CA PHE A 148 14.96 -22.63 -25.76
C PHE A 148 15.86 -21.37 -25.77
N GLY A 149 16.36 -21.00 -26.96
CA GLY A 149 17.31 -19.89 -27.09
C GLY A 149 18.77 -20.34 -27.20
N VAL A 150 19.71 -19.45 -26.86
CA VAL A 150 21.14 -19.64 -27.05
C VAL A 150 21.90 -19.45 -25.75
N TYR A 151 22.78 -20.38 -25.42
CA TYR A 151 23.83 -20.19 -24.44
C TYR A 151 25.17 -20.13 -25.22
N ALA A 152 26.00 -19.15 -24.93
CA ALA A 152 27.26 -18.98 -25.65
C ALA A 152 28.45 -18.91 -24.69
N GLU A 153 29.58 -19.53 -25.11
CA GLU A 153 30.86 -19.48 -24.41
C GLU A 153 31.96 -18.99 -25.34
N SER A 154 32.93 -18.30 -24.79
CA SER A 154 34.16 -18.00 -25.52
C SER A 154 34.95 -19.27 -25.80
N SER A 155 35.78 -19.28 -26.85
CA SER A 155 36.62 -20.42 -27.24
C SER A 155 37.57 -20.86 -26.12
N ASP A 156 38.00 -19.95 -25.25
CA ASP A 156 38.87 -20.21 -24.08
C ASP A 156 38.08 -20.54 -22.79
N GLY A 157 36.73 -20.55 -22.83
CA GLY A 157 35.87 -20.90 -21.71
C GLY A 157 35.81 -19.88 -20.59
N LYS A 158 36.43 -18.70 -20.75
CA LYS A 158 36.47 -17.67 -19.68
C LYS A 158 35.21 -16.82 -19.57
N PHE A 159 34.55 -16.63 -20.68
CA PHE A 159 33.33 -15.80 -20.76
C PHE A 159 32.16 -16.63 -21.25
N SER A 160 31.03 -16.41 -20.69
CA SER A 160 29.77 -17.02 -21.12
C SER A 160 28.61 -16.06 -21.02
N ILE A 161 27.60 -16.27 -21.84
CA ILE A 161 26.33 -15.52 -21.78
C ILE A 161 25.17 -16.48 -21.98
N ASP A 162 24.17 -16.34 -21.11
CA ASP A 162 22.91 -17.06 -21.18
C ASP A 162 21.85 -16.16 -21.83
N LEU A 163 21.55 -16.44 -23.08
CA LEU A 163 20.49 -15.82 -23.89
C LEU A 163 19.34 -16.81 -24.11
N SER A 164 19.09 -17.69 -23.14
CA SER A 164 17.89 -18.54 -23.15
C SER A 164 16.62 -17.69 -23.14
N LEU A 165 15.53 -18.25 -23.67
CA LEU A 165 14.22 -17.57 -23.69
C LEU A 165 13.82 -17.21 -22.25
N LYS A 166 14.02 -18.11 -21.28
CA LYS A 166 13.78 -17.85 -19.88
C LYS A 166 14.55 -16.63 -19.35
N LYS A 167 15.87 -16.55 -19.60
CA LYS A 167 16.67 -15.39 -19.18
C LYS A 167 16.31 -14.12 -19.92
N THR A 168 15.89 -14.22 -21.16
CA THR A 168 15.38 -13.09 -21.93
C THR A 168 14.07 -12.56 -21.33
N ILE A 169 13.14 -13.45 -20.96
CA ILE A 169 11.89 -13.08 -20.28
C ILE A 169 12.20 -12.44 -18.91
N GLU A 170 13.07 -13.05 -18.09
CA GLU A 170 13.52 -12.50 -16.81
C GLU A 170 14.06 -11.07 -16.97
N SER A 171 14.88 -10.82 -18.01
CA SER A 171 15.44 -9.48 -18.28
C SER A 171 14.38 -8.42 -18.65
N LEU A 172 13.19 -8.86 -19.05
CA LEU A 172 12.07 -8.00 -19.43
C LEU A 172 11.01 -7.86 -18.33
N GLU A 173 11.17 -8.53 -17.17
CA GLU A 173 10.19 -8.54 -16.08
C GLU A 173 9.74 -7.14 -15.67
N GLU A 174 10.67 -6.20 -15.47
CA GLU A 174 10.32 -4.82 -15.13
C GLU A 174 9.46 -4.13 -16.20
N LYS A 175 9.75 -4.37 -17.47
CA LYS A 175 8.98 -3.80 -18.57
C LYS A 175 7.59 -4.41 -18.65
N ILE A 176 7.50 -5.72 -18.41
CA ILE A 176 6.23 -6.45 -18.37
C ILE A 176 5.39 -5.96 -17.19
N ALA A 177 5.99 -5.84 -16.00
CA ALA A 177 5.32 -5.30 -14.82
C ALA A 177 4.76 -3.90 -15.05
N LYS A 178 5.57 -2.98 -15.61
CA LYS A 178 5.11 -1.62 -15.96
C LYS A 178 3.93 -1.63 -16.92
N LYS A 179 3.94 -2.49 -17.93
CA LYS A 179 2.83 -2.60 -18.90
C LYS A 179 1.55 -3.16 -18.24
N ILE A 180 1.68 -4.12 -17.35
CA ILE A 180 0.54 -4.67 -16.59
C ILE A 180 -0.09 -3.58 -15.73
N ILE A 181 0.73 -2.85 -14.95
CA ILE A 181 0.28 -1.73 -14.12
C ILE A 181 -0.47 -0.69 -14.96
N GLN A 182 0.10 -0.28 -16.10
CA GLN A 182 -0.54 0.68 -17.01
C GLN A 182 -1.89 0.19 -17.54
N LYS A 183 -2.01 -1.12 -17.86
CA LYS A 183 -3.28 -1.69 -18.36
C LYS A 183 -4.34 -1.84 -17.29
N LEU A 184 -3.93 -2.05 -16.04
CA LEU A 184 -4.84 -2.16 -14.90
C LEU A 184 -5.30 -0.79 -14.37
N GLY A 185 -4.70 0.32 -14.87
CA GLY A 185 -5.04 1.68 -14.44
C GLY A 185 -4.60 1.99 -13.00
N ALA A 186 -3.60 1.28 -12.51
CA ALA A 186 -3.08 1.41 -11.15
C ALA A 186 -1.82 2.29 -11.11
#